data_df73a258a528abab32cc18f99bb0be76
#
_entry.id   df73a258a528abab32cc18f99bb0be76
#
_cell.length_a   1.000
_cell.length_b   1.000
_cell.length_c   1.000
_cell.angle_alpha   90.00
_cell.angle_beta   90.00
_cell.angle_gamma   90.00
#
_symmetry.space_group_name_H-M   'P 1'
#
loop_
_entity.id
_entity.type
_entity.pdbx_description
1 polymer ?
#
loop_
_entity_poly.entity_id
_entity_poly.type
_entity_poly.pdbx_seq_one_letter_code
_entity_poly.pdbx_strand_id
1 'polypeptide(L)'
;MTTIAYDAKRLVRNRTGLGNYSRTLVNDLQRQLPKDYSMLLYAPDKGSDDLRSQVAETERLKYVYPEKARSGVARAVWRSWRIVKDLKRDHVDIYHGLSGELPIGIKASGIKSVVTIHDLIFLRHPEYYNPIDAAVYKAKFLLTCREADRIIAISECTKRDIMEYGNVDSARIDVIYQSCAGRFSSKLTQESVETTKQRLHLPTRFVLNVGTIEERKNIGLAVNALPKLPEDIHLVVVGRRTKYTESVEKTAKKLGVADRLHILSGIDDNDLQAIYQLAETFVYPSRYEGFGIPIIEAIQSGLPVVACTGSCLEEAGGPDSLYVSPDDPVMLAGAIKQTLKDAGGRKERIKSSRMYVKRFENNDTAKRVIDSYKKIKGNG
;
A
#
# COMPACT_ATOMS: atom_id res chain seq x y z
N MET A 1 17.86 13.55 24.78
CA MET A 1 17.82 12.70 23.56
C MET A 1 16.48 11.99 23.55
N THR A 2 15.76 12.01 22.42
CA THR A 2 14.43 11.35 22.31
C THR A 2 14.57 10.03 21.61
N THR A 3 14.12 8.95 22.23
CA THR A 3 14.18 7.60 21.67
C THR A 3 12.84 7.19 21.10
N ILE A 4 12.77 6.89 19.79
CA ILE A 4 11.59 6.39 19.14
C ILE A 4 11.79 4.92 18.77
N ALA A 5 10.88 4.07 19.22
CA ALA A 5 10.85 2.65 18.86
C ALA A 5 9.81 2.38 17.77
N TYR A 6 10.12 1.47 16.86
CA TYR A 6 9.25 1.08 15.74
C TYR A 6 8.99 -0.43 15.74
N ASP A 7 7.75 -0.84 15.41
CA ASP A 7 7.47 -2.23 15.07
C ASP A 7 8.08 -2.59 13.72
N ALA A 8 9.22 -3.27 13.72
CA ALA A 8 9.95 -3.64 12.52
C ALA A 8 9.60 -5.03 11.95
N LYS A 9 8.56 -5.73 12.45
CA LYS A 9 8.18 -7.06 11.95
C LYS A 9 7.95 -7.06 10.44
N ARG A 10 7.19 -6.10 9.91
CA ARG A 10 6.92 -6.01 8.46
C ARG A 10 8.15 -5.56 7.68
N LEU A 11 8.97 -4.72 8.25
CA LEU A 11 10.21 -4.23 7.65
C LEU A 11 11.13 -5.39 7.27
N VAL A 12 11.35 -6.36 8.17
CA VAL A 12 12.30 -7.46 7.98
C VAL A 12 11.70 -8.71 7.31
N ARG A 13 10.36 -8.81 7.17
CA ARG A 13 9.69 -10.04 6.71
C ARG A 13 8.74 -9.87 5.52
N ASN A 14 8.36 -8.63 5.18
CA ASN A 14 7.30 -8.41 4.19
C ASN A 14 7.86 -7.73 2.93
N ARG A 15 7.69 -8.39 1.78
CA ARG A 15 8.12 -7.91 0.45
C ARG A 15 7.05 -7.07 -0.26
N THR A 16 5.85 -6.95 0.32
CA THR A 16 4.71 -6.23 -0.29
C THR A 16 4.55 -4.83 0.30
N GLY A 17 3.48 -4.14 -0.05
CA GLY A 17 3.23 -2.73 0.30
C GLY A 17 3.51 -2.34 1.75
N LEU A 18 3.09 -3.16 2.74
CA LEU A 18 3.34 -2.86 4.16
C LEU A 18 4.84 -2.86 4.53
N GLY A 19 5.61 -3.79 3.95
CA GLY A 19 7.05 -3.85 4.16
C GLY A 19 7.75 -2.69 3.47
N ASN A 20 7.38 -2.38 2.23
CA ASN A 20 7.91 -1.25 1.48
C ASN A 20 7.64 0.07 2.20
N TYR A 21 6.40 0.30 2.65
CA TYR A 21 6.06 1.46 3.47
C TYR A 21 6.97 1.59 4.70
N SER A 22 7.11 0.49 5.46
CA SER A 22 7.91 0.51 6.70
C SER A 22 9.38 0.87 6.44
N ARG A 23 9.99 0.28 5.40
CA ARG A 23 11.40 0.56 5.03
C ARG A 23 11.59 1.98 4.52
N THR A 24 10.71 2.43 3.61
CA THR A 24 10.77 3.79 3.06
C THR A 24 10.60 4.83 4.16
N LEU A 25 9.56 4.69 5.00
CA LEU A 25 9.31 5.64 6.08
C LEU A 25 10.47 5.70 7.08
N VAL A 26 11.02 4.55 7.50
CA VAL A 26 12.14 4.51 8.45
C VAL A 26 13.39 5.17 7.85
N ASN A 27 13.72 4.91 6.59
CA ASN A 27 14.82 5.56 5.89
C ASN A 27 14.62 7.08 5.77
N ASP A 28 13.41 7.53 5.47
CA ASP A 28 13.09 8.96 5.37
C ASP A 28 13.15 9.65 6.74
N LEU A 29 12.62 9.00 7.78
CA LEU A 29 12.73 9.49 9.15
C LEU A 29 14.18 9.57 9.63
N GLN A 30 15.02 8.57 9.31
CA GLN A 30 16.45 8.60 9.65
C GLN A 30 17.17 9.82 9.07
N ARG A 31 16.78 10.25 7.87
CA ARG A 31 17.34 11.44 7.21
C ARG A 31 16.82 12.76 7.78
N GLN A 32 15.57 12.80 8.25
CA GLN A 32 14.88 14.05 8.60
C GLN A 32 14.75 14.29 10.11
N LEU A 33 14.84 13.27 10.95
CA LEU A 33 14.78 13.44 12.40
C LEU A 33 15.95 14.27 12.91
N PRO A 34 15.72 15.21 13.85
CA PRO A 34 16.78 15.99 14.49
C PRO A 34 17.89 15.11 15.09
N LYS A 35 19.10 15.68 15.24
CA LYS A 35 20.27 14.92 15.72
C LYS A 35 20.13 14.36 17.14
N ASP A 36 19.28 14.96 17.96
CA ASP A 36 18.97 14.54 19.32
C ASP A 36 17.92 13.40 19.42
N TYR A 37 17.56 12.81 18.27
CA TYR A 37 16.66 11.65 18.21
C TYR A 37 17.44 10.36 17.90
N SER A 38 17.05 9.26 18.55
CA SER A 38 17.49 7.90 18.24
C SER A 38 16.29 7.01 17.84
N MET A 39 16.58 5.98 17.06
CA MET A 39 15.58 5.07 16.49
C MET A 39 15.93 3.63 16.87
N LEU A 40 14.96 2.90 17.42
CA LEU A 40 15.10 1.48 17.74
C LEU A 40 14.07 0.66 16.96
N LEU A 41 14.54 -0.30 16.17
CA LEU A 41 13.73 -1.17 15.32
C LEU A 41 13.48 -2.50 16.02
N TYR A 42 12.35 -2.62 16.70
CA TYR A 42 11.96 -3.83 17.41
C TYR A 42 11.42 -4.89 16.44
N ALA A 43 12.20 -5.91 16.15
CA ALA A 43 11.83 -7.00 15.28
C ALA A 43 11.75 -8.34 16.04
N PRO A 44 10.80 -9.24 15.71
CA PRO A 44 10.68 -10.53 16.40
C PRO A 44 11.85 -11.47 16.12
N ASP A 45 12.58 -11.24 15.05
CA ASP A 45 13.83 -11.89 14.63
C ASP A 45 14.49 -11.11 13.50
N LYS A 46 15.65 -11.62 13.00
CA LYS A 46 16.42 -10.97 11.94
C LYS A 46 15.67 -10.89 10.59
N GLY A 47 14.69 -11.78 10.36
CA GLY A 47 13.95 -11.82 9.10
C GLY A 47 14.84 -12.20 7.91
N SER A 48 14.58 -11.58 6.76
CA SER A 48 15.32 -11.77 5.51
C SER A 48 16.43 -10.74 5.39
N ASP A 49 17.66 -11.18 5.08
CA ASP A 49 18.84 -10.29 5.01
C ASP A 49 18.71 -9.24 3.92
N ASP A 50 18.15 -9.59 2.77
CA ASP A 50 17.91 -8.67 1.67
C ASP A 50 16.88 -7.57 2.00
N LEU A 51 15.92 -7.84 2.87
CA LEU A 51 14.97 -6.82 3.35
C LEU A 51 15.58 -5.98 4.45
N ARG A 52 16.33 -6.59 5.36
CA ARG A 52 16.98 -5.89 6.46
C ARG A 52 18.06 -4.94 5.97
N SER A 53 18.85 -5.36 4.98
CA SER A 53 19.93 -4.52 4.40
C SER A 53 19.43 -3.23 3.73
N GLN A 54 18.12 -3.15 3.39
CA GLN A 54 17.52 -1.93 2.87
C GLN A 54 17.37 -0.81 3.92
N VAL A 55 17.54 -1.14 5.21
CA VAL A 55 17.56 -0.16 6.32
C VAL A 55 18.80 -0.43 7.17
N ALA A 56 19.87 0.26 6.83
CA ALA A 56 21.18 0.07 7.48
C ALA A 56 21.19 0.65 8.91
N GLU A 57 21.83 -0.08 9.84
CA GLU A 57 22.12 0.44 11.18
C GLU A 57 23.09 1.60 11.11
N THR A 58 22.94 2.55 12.02
CA THR A 58 23.81 3.70 12.21
C THR A 58 24.03 3.95 13.70
N GLU A 59 24.78 4.97 14.06
CA GLU A 59 24.92 5.37 15.47
C GLU A 59 23.58 5.68 16.14
N ARG A 60 22.59 6.18 15.36
CA ARG A 60 21.28 6.60 15.84
C ARG A 60 20.15 5.62 15.51
N LEU A 61 20.38 4.57 14.72
CA LEU A 61 19.37 3.57 14.35
C LEU A 61 19.92 2.17 14.60
N LYS A 62 19.25 1.39 15.45
CA LYS A 62 19.63 0.02 15.80
C LYS A 62 18.46 -0.92 15.80
N TYR A 63 18.71 -2.20 15.44
CA TYR A 63 17.74 -3.28 15.59
C TYR A 63 17.79 -3.84 17.02
N VAL A 64 16.59 -4.14 17.54
CA VAL A 64 16.40 -4.79 18.85
C VAL A 64 15.59 -6.08 18.64
N TYR A 65 16.09 -7.16 19.21
CA TYR A 65 15.48 -8.48 19.12
C TYR A 65 15.18 -9.07 20.51
N PRO A 66 14.14 -9.91 20.65
CA PRO A 66 13.87 -10.55 21.94
C PRO A 66 14.96 -11.55 22.31
N GLU A 67 15.54 -11.43 23.48
CA GLU A 67 16.60 -12.34 23.98
C GLU A 67 16.12 -13.78 24.15
N LYS A 68 14.89 -13.99 24.61
CA LYS A 68 14.36 -15.29 25.05
C LYS A 68 13.23 -15.88 24.18
N ALA A 69 12.79 -15.20 23.12
CA ALA A 69 11.66 -15.66 22.30
C ALA A 69 12.13 -16.53 21.12
N ARG A 70 12.39 -17.82 21.37
CA ARG A 70 12.91 -18.75 20.35
C ARG A 70 11.83 -19.31 19.42
N SER A 71 10.58 -19.52 19.87
CA SER A 71 9.48 -20.05 19.03
C SER A 71 8.64 -18.94 18.41
N GLY A 72 7.86 -19.28 17.38
CA GLY A 72 6.93 -18.34 16.71
C GLY A 72 5.88 -17.80 17.69
N VAL A 73 5.35 -18.65 18.57
CA VAL A 73 4.38 -18.26 19.62
C VAL A 73 5.03 -17.31 20.62
N ALA A 74 6.25 -17.64 21.12
CA ALA A 74 6.96 -16.78 22.05
C ALA A 74 7.26 -15.38 21.46
N ARG A 75 7.60 -15.30 20.16
CA ARG A 75 7.79 -14.03 19.45
C ARG A 75 6.48 -13.24 19.31
N ALA A 76 5.37 -13.93 19.06
CA ALA A 76 4.06 -13.28 19.00
C ALA A 76 3.63 -12.71 20.36
N VAL A 77 3.80 -13.48 21.45
CA VAL A 77 3.54 -13.03 22.82
C VAL A 77 4.46 -11.88 23.23
N TRP A 78 5.76 -11.97 22.88
CA TRP A 78 6.70 -10.88 23.14
C TRP A 78 6.24 -9.59 22.45
N ARG A 79 5.95 -9.62 21.16
CA ARG A 79 5.54 -8.45 20.37
C ARG A 79 4.21 -7.86 20.87
N SER A 80 3.27 -8.72 21.32
CA SER A 80 1.93 -8.27 21.75
C SER A 80 1.90 -7.71 23.16
N TRP A 81 2.84 -8.08 24.04
CA TRP A 81 2.78 -7.74 25.47
C TRP A 81 4.15 -7.50 26.10
N ARG A 82 5.08 -8.50 26.04
CA ARG A 82 6.34 -8.46 26.79
C ARG A 82 7.30 -7.35 26.32
N ILE A 83 7.18 -6.93 25.09
CA ILE A 83 7.96 -5.84 24.48
C ILE A 83 7.90 -4.54 25.33
N VAL A 84 6.80 -4.28 26.05
CA VAL A 84 6.67 -3.09 26.91
C VAL A 84 7.75 -3.01 27.97
N LYS A 85 8.22 -4.17 28.50
CA LYS A 85 9.33 -4.21 29.45
C LYS A 85 10.66 -3.79 28.81
N ASP A 86 10.88 -4.26 27.56
CA ASP A 86 12.10 -3.93 26.82
C ASP A 86 12.08 -2.46 26.43
N LEU A 87 10.93 -1.91 26.00
CA LEU A 87 10.76 -0.50 25.70
C LEU A 87 11.07 0.39 26.92
N LYS A 88 10.63 -0.02 28.14
CA LYS A 88 10.96 0.69 29.38
C LYS A 88 12.45 0.62 29.73
N ARG A 89 13.05 -0.58 29.61
CA ARG A 89 14.50 -0.79 29.86
C ARG A 89 15.34 0.11 28.94
N ASP A 90 14.92 0.25 27.68
CA ASP A 90 15.65 0.98 26.65
C ASP A 90 15.24 2.47 26.61
N HIS A 91 14.53 2.95 27.64
CA HIS A 91 14.11 4.35 27.82
C HIS A 91 13.42 4.94 26.60
N VAL A 92 12.49 4.19 26.03
CA VAL A 92 11.72 4.64 24.84
C VAL A 92 10.70 5.69 25.24
N ASP A 93 10.73 6.83 24.55
CA ASP A 93 9.77 7.93 24.74
C ASP A 93 8.51 7.73 23.91
N ILE A 94 8.69 7.26 22.65
CA ILE A 94 7.60 7.07 21.68
C ILE A 94 7.70 5.68 21.07
N TYR A 95 6.60 4.96 21.00
CA TYR A 95 6.49 3.72 20.22
C TYR A 95 5.57 3.93 19.02
N HIS A 96 6.04 3.59 17.81
CA HIS A 96 5.26 3.67 16.59
C HIS A 96 4.99 2.28 16.00
N GLY A 97 3.74 1.84 16.08
CA GLY A 97 3.24 0.64 15.40
C GLY A 97 3.03 0.89 13.91
N LEU A 98 3.94 0.43 13.05
CA LEU A 98 3.92 0.72 11.61
C LEU A 98 2.86 -0.05 10.81
N SER A 99 2.17 -1.01 11.41
CA SER A 99 1.25 -1.93 10.71
C SER A 99 -0.01 -2.28 11.50
N GLY A 100 -0.68 -1.27 12.06
CA GLY A 100 -2.02 -1.39 12.64
C GLY A 100 -2.07 -2.05 14.03
N GLU A 101 -0.94 -2.32 14.68
CA GLU A 101 -0.92 -2.98 15.99
C GLU A 101 -0.06 -2.22 17.01
N LEU A 102 -0.55 -2.17 18.26
CA LEU A 102 0.19 -1.69 19.43
C LEU A 102 0.27 -2.81 20.47
N PRO A 103 1.33 -2.83 21.30
CA PRO A 103 1.41 -3.80 22.40
C PRO A 103 0.42 -3.46 23.50
N ILE A 104 -0.12 -4.51 24.12
CA ILE A 104 -1.05 -4.41 25.26
C ILE A 104 -0.34 -3.76 26.44
N GLY A 105 -0.98 -2.73 27.01
CA GLY A 105 -0.47 -2.03 28.19
C GLY A 105 0.55 -0.94 27.88
N ILE A 106 0.74 -0.55 26.61
CA ILE A 106 1.65 0.55 26.26
C ILE A 106 1.18 1.86 26.88
N LYS A 107 -0.12 2.13 26.86
CA LYS A 107 -0.70 3.33 27.47
C LYS A 107 -0.43 3.40 28.98
N ALA A 108 -0.62 2.28 29.68
CA ALA A 108 -0.33 2.18 31.13
C ALA A 108 1.17 2.27 31.46
N SER A 109 2.04 2.11 30.47
CA SER A 109 3.50 2.22 30.65
C SER A 109 3.99 3.66 30.75
N GLY A 110 3.21 4.64 30.30
CA GLY A 110 3.59 6.05 30.15
C GLY A 110 4.34 6.35 28.87
N ILE A 111 4.71 5.35 28.06
CA ILE A 111 5.32 5.52 26.74
C ILE A 111 4.27 6.07 25.77
N LYS A 112 4.58 7.16 25.10
CA LYS A 112 3.67 7.73 24.09
C LYS A 112 3.56 6.80 22.89
N SER A 113 2.37 6.69 22.31
CA SER A 113 2.11 5.70 21.25
C SER A 113 1.48 6.30 20.01
N VAL A 114 2.05 5.96 18.86
CA VAL A 114 1.52 6.25 17.52
C VAL A 114 1.29 4.94 16.80
N VAL A 115 0.26 4.86 15.97
CA VAL A 115 0.03 3.71 15.11
C VAL A 115 -0.37 4.15 13.72
N THR A 116 0.21 3.53 12.68
CA THR A 116 -0.26 3.68 11.29
C THR A 116 -1.23 2.56 10.96
N ILE A 117 -2.45 2.93 10.55
CA ILE A 117 -3.49 2.01 10.05
C ILE A 117 -3.58 2.15 8.54
N HIS A 118 -3.39 1.04 7.84
CA HIS A 118 -3.36 1.01 6.38
C HIS A 118 -4.73 0.77 5.75
N ASP A 119 -5.52 -0.08 6.34
CA ASP A 119 -6.90 -0.36 5.93
C ASP A 119 -7.65 -1.05 7.07
N LEU A 120 -8.97 -1.15 6.90
CA LEU A 120 -9.86 -1.91 7.76
C LEU A 120 -10.78 -2.81 6.92
N ILE A 121 -10.22 -3.39 5.85
CA ILE A 121 -10.93 -4.25 4.89
C ILE A 121 -11.61 -5.42 5.61
N PHE A 122 -10.95 -5.99 6.62
CA PHE A 122 -11.51 -7.09 7.43
C PHE A 122 -12.78 -6.70 8.24
N LEU A 123 -13.05 -5.41 8.41
CA LEU A 123 -14.29 -4.91 9.03
C LEU A 123 -15.32 -4.51 7.98
N ARG A 124 -14.88 -3.84 6.90
CA ARG A 124 -15.75 -3.37 5.82
C ARG A 124 -16.22 -4.49 4.91
N HIS A 125 -15.36 -5.47 4.66
CA HIS A 125 -15.55 -6.61 3.77
C HIS A 125 -15.08 -7.90 4.43
N PRO A 126 -15.74 -8.35 5.53
CA PRO A 126 -15.34 -9.54 6.26
C PRO A 126 -15.42 -10.82 5.43
N GLU A 127 -16.20 -10.84 4.34
CA GLU A 127 -16.33 -11.94 3.40
C GLU A 127 -15.02 -12.38 2.73
N TYR A 128 -14.01 -11.49 2.69
CA TYR A 128 -12.66 -11.81 2.17
C TYR A 128 -11.74 -12.47 3.19
N TYR A 129 -12.19 -12.66 4.42
CA TYR A 129 -11.39 -13.19 5.53
C TYR A 129 -12.03 -14.41 6.16
N ASN A 130 -11.20 -15.27 6.75
CA ASN A 130 -11.72 -16.29 7.65
C ASN A 130 -12.42 -15.60 8.85
N PRO A 131 -13.62 -16.04 9.27
CA PRO A 131 -14.36 -15.39 10.36
C PRO A 131 -13.58 -15.28 11.67
N ILE A 132 -12.78 -16.30 12.01
CA ILE A 132 -11.94 -16.30 13.23
C ILE A 132 -10.86 -15.24 13.11
N ASP A 133 -10.19 -15.15 11.95
CA ASP A 133 -9.15 -14.14 11.71
C ASP A 133 -9.75 -12.73 11.75
N ALA A 134 -10.92 -12.52 11.14
CA ALA A 134 -11.62 -11.24 11.17
C ALA A 134 -11.97 -10.82 12.62
N ALA A 135 -12.43 -11.74 13.44
CA ALA A 135 -12.73 -11.48 14.87
C ALA A 135 -11.46 -11.12 15.66
N VAL A 136 -10.35 -11.82 15.42
CA VAL A 136 -9.04 -11.52 16.05
C VAL A 136 -8.53 -10.15 15.61
N TYR A 137 -8.60 -9.83 14.32
CA TYR A 137 -8.18 -8.52 13.79
C TYR A 137 -9.04 -7.38 14.35
N LYS A 138 -10.36 -7.59 14.46
CA LYS A 138 -11.27 -6.63 15.11
C LYS A 138 -10.87 -6.37 16.56
N ALA A 139 -10.64 -7.42 17.34
CA ALA A 139 -10.24 -7.29 18.74
C ALA A 139 -8.92 -6.51 18.89
N LYS A 140 -7.92 -6.82 18.05
CA LYS A 140 -6.64 -6.11 18.01
C LYS A 140 -6.80 -4.66 17.61
N PHE A 141 -7.61 -4.36 16.60
CA PHE A 141 -7.89 -3.01 16.15
C PHE A 141 -8.54 -2.17 17.26
N LEU A 142 -9.57 -2.69 17.94
CA LEU A 142 -10.22 -2.00 19.06
C LEU A 142 -9.26 -1.73 20.22
N LEU A 143 -8.41 -2.71 20.53
CA LEU A 143 -7.34 -2.53 21.50
C LEU A 143 -6.37 -1.42 21.07
N THR A 144 -5.93 -1.45 19.83
CA THR A 144 -5.02 -0.45 19.28
C THR A 144 -5.63 0.96 19.35
N CYS A 145 -6.91 1.13 19.02
CA CYS A 145 -7.61 2.41 19.13
C CYS A 145 -7.65 2.94 20.59
N ARG A 146 -7.77 2.03 21.56
CA ARG A 146 -7.74 2.38 22.99
C ARG A 146 -6.35 2.76 23.49
N GLU A 147 -5.34 2.01 23.06
CA GLU A 147 -3.94 2.17 23.52
C GLU A 147 -3.23 3.36 22.84
N ALA A 148 -3.63 3.75 21.62
CA ALA A 148 -2.97 4.81 20.86
C ALA A 148 -3.20 6.20 21.45
N ASP A 149 -2.14 7.00 21.64
CA ASP A 149 -2.26 8.44 21.85
C ASP A 149 -2.63 9.14 20.55
N ARG A 150 -2.08 8.67 19.40
CA ARG A 150 -2.38 9.20 18.09
C ARG A 150 -2.41 8.10 17.02
N ILE A 151 -3.27 8.27 16.03
CA ILE A 151 -3.44 7.33 14.92
C ILE A 151 -3.11 8.06 13.61
N ILE A 152 -2.31 7.41 12.76
CA ILE A 152 -2.06 7.83 11.40
C ILE A 152 -2.93 6.96 10.47
N ALA A 153 -3.83 7.59 9.74
CA ALA A 153 -4.58 6.97 8.64
C ALA A 153 -3.89 7.29 7.32
N ILE A 154 -3.77 6.30 6.42
CA ILE A 154 -3.08 6.51 5.14
C ILE A 154 -3.97 7.13 4.05
N SER A 155 -5.26 7.35 4.35
CA SER A 155 -6.24 8.01 3.48
C SER A 155 -7.39 8.59 4.31
N GLU A 156 -8.15 9.51 3.74
CA GLU A 156 -9.41 9.97 4.35
C GLU A 156 -10.43 8.84 4.45
N CYS A 157 -10.42 7.90 3.50
CA CYS A 157 -11.23 6.70 3.55
C CYS A 157 -10.90 5.87 4.80
N THR A 158 -9.62 5.57 5.03
CA THR A 158 -9.16 4.84 6.22
C THR A 158 -9.50 5.61 7.51
N LYS A 159 -9.40 6.95 7.51
CA LYS A 159 -9.82 7.77 8.65
C LYS A 159 -11.30 7.60 8.96
N ARG A 160 -12.18 7.65 7.95
CA ARG A 160 -13.62 7.41 8.13
C ARG A 160 -13.89 6.03 8.73
N ASP A 161 -13.23 4.99 8.24
CA ASP A 161 -13.36 3.64 8.78
C ASP A 161 -12.89 3.55 10.25
N ILE A 162 -11.77 4.20 10.61
CA ILE A 162 -11.28 4.23 11.99
C ILE A 162 -12.29 4.90 12.91
N MET A 163 -12.88 6.01 12.49
CA MET A 163 -13.91 6.72 13.26
C MET A 163 -15.16 5.84 13.42
N GLU A 164 -15.62 5.22 12.33
CA GLU A 164 -16.84 4.40 12.30
C GLU A 164 -16.71 3.13 13.16
N TYR A 165 -15.65 2.35 12.94
CA TYR A 165 -15.49 1.04 13.59
C TYR A 165 -14.78 1.10 14.94
N GLY A 166 -13.94 2.11 15.15
CA GLY A 166 -13.15 2.28 16.38
C GLY A 166 -13.73 3.27 17.37
N ASN A 167 -14.79 4.01 16.98
CA ASN A 167 -15.34 5.13 17.75
C ASN A 167 -14.26 6.10 18.24
N VAL A 168 -13.32 6.45 17.34
CA VAL A 168 -12.18 7.33 17.64
C VAL A 168 -12.49 8.75 17.24
N ASP A 169 -12.19 9.71 18.14
CA ASP A 169 -12.30 11.11 17.82
C ASP A 169 -11.36 11.51 16.66
N SER A 170 -11.92 12.23 15.69
CA SER A 170 -11.20 12.76 14.53
C SER A 170 -9.95 13.57 14.91
N ALA A 171 -9.95 14.26 16.05
CA ALA A 171 -8.82 15.02 16.55
C ALA A 171 -7.59 14.15 16.90
N ARG A 172 -7.78 12.85 17.14
CA ARG A 172 -6.72 11.87 17.39
C ARG A 172 -6.16 11.24 16.12
N ILE A 173 -6.70 11.55 14.93
CA ILE A 173 -6.34 10.91 13.68
C ILE A 173 -5.69 11.93 12.74
N ASP A 174 -4.45 11.69 12.36
CA ASP A 174 -3.77 12.43 11.28
C ASP A 174 -3.88 11.62 9.98
N VAL A 175 -4.32 12.26 8.89
CA VAL A 175 -4.25 11.64 7.56
C VAL A 175 -2.89 11.95 6.95
N ILE A 176 -2.07 10.92 6.74
CA ILE A 176 -0.74 11.05 6.16
C ILE A 176 -0.63 10.06 5.00
N TYR A 177 -0.70 10.58 3.78
CA TYR A 177 -0.60 9.76 2.57
C TYR A 177 0.76 9.07 2.46
N GLN A 178 0.74 7.89 1.86
CA GLN A 178 1.97 7.20 1.49
C GLN A 178 2.59 7.88 0.27
N SER A 179 3.92 8.02 0.28
CA SER A 179 4.65 8.46 -0.90
C SER A 179 4.78 7.34 -1.93
N CYS A 180 4.76 7.72 -3.20
CA CYS A 180 5.07 6.82 -4.31
C CYS A 180 6.56 6.92 -4.67
N ALA A 181 7.14 5.85 -5.20
CA ALA A 181 8.53 5.85 -5.66
C ALA A 181 8.70 6.80 -6.85
N GLY A 182 9.64 7.75 -6.73
CA GLY A 182 9.88 8.78 -7.77
C GLY A 182 10.30 8.24 -9.14
N ARG A 183 10.72 6.97 -9.23
CA ARG A 183 11.10 6.32 -10.49
C ARG A 183 10.00 6.32 -11.55
N PHE A 184 8.73 6.25 -11.16
CA PHE A 184 7.61 6.24 -12.11
C PHE A 184 7.40 7.59 -12.81
N SER A 185 7.94 8.68 -12.27
CA SER A 185 7.95 9.98 -12.93
C SER A 185 9.04 10.13 -13.98
N SER A 186 10.06 9.26 -13.99
CA SER A 186 11.15 9.28 -14.97
C SER A 186 10.84 8.42 -16.20
N LYS A 187 11.40 8.79 -17.34
CA LYS A 187 11.30 8.00 -18.57
C LYS A 187 12.50 7.06 -18.68
N LEU A 188 12.25 5.81 -19.02
CA LEU A 188 13.26 4.87 -19.47
C LEU A 188 13.69 5.21 -20.90
N THR A 189 14.88 4.73 -21.31
CA THR A 189 15.32 4.82 -22.71
C THR A 189 14.41 3.96 -23.59
N GLN A 190 14.23 4.37 -24.84
CA GLN A 190 13.40 3.61 -25.79
C GLN A 190 13.91 2.20 -26.00
N GLU A 191 15.24 2.02 -26.00
CA GLU A 191 15.89 0.69 -26.08
C GLU A 191 15.51 -0.21 -24.92
N SER A 192 15.56 0.29 -23.67
CA SER A 192 15.18 -0.47 -22.48
C SER A 192 13.72 -0.90 -22.50
N VAL A 193 12.83 0.03 -22.94
CA VAL A 193 11.39 -0.25 -23.05
C VAL A 193 11.11 -1.32 -24.11
N GLU A 194 11.76 -1.22 -25.30
CA GLU A 194 11.57 -2.19 -26.37
C GLU A 194 12.17 -3.56 -26.02
N THR A 195 13.34 -3.61 -25.35
CA THR A 195 13.94 -4.85 -24.83
C THR A 195 13.01 -5.56 -23.87
N THR A 196 12.40 -4.82 -22.93
CA THR A 196 11.42 -5.38 -21.98
C THR A 196 10.19 -5.90 -22.72
N LYS A 197 9.67 -5.16 -23.69
CA LYS A 197 8.50 -5.57 -24.49
C LYS A 197 8.75 -6.90 -25.21
N GLN A 198 9.90 -7.04 -25.87
CA GLN A 198 10.27 -8.26 -26.61
C GLN A 198 10.49 -9.44 -25.65
N ARG A 199 11.24 -9.25 -24.58
CA ARG A 199 11.57 -10.30 -23.62
C ARG A 199 10.34 -10.83 -22.89
N LEU A 200 9.40 -9.98 -22.56
CA LEU A 200 8.16 -10.35 -21.86
C LEU A 200 7.00 -10.68 -22.83
N HIS A 201 7.25 -10.65 -24.16
CA HIS A 201 6.24 -10.89 -25.19
C HIS A 201 4.97 -10.07 -24.99
N LEU A 202 5.14 -8.76 -24.67
CA LEU A 202 4.01 -7.89 -24.41
C LEU A 202 3.22 -7.57 -25.70
N PRO A 203 1.89 -7.55 -25.65
CA PRO A 203 1.08 -7.16 -26.78
C PRO A 203 1.32 -5.69 -27.18
N THR A 204 1.02 -5.36 -28.43
CA THR A 204 1.24 -3.99 -28.94
C THR A 204 0.33 -2.97 -28.29
N ARG A 205 -0.93 -3.36 -28.02
CA ARG A 205 -1.94 -2.51 -27.41
C ARG A 205 -2.53 -3.22 -26.17
N PHE A 206 -2.43 -2.60 -25.02
CA PHE A 206 -2.95 -3.22 -23.81
C PHE A 206 -3.36 -2.22 -22.74
N VAL A 207 -4.30 -2.65 -21.93
CA VAL A 207 -4.62 -2.05 -20.64
C VAL A 207 -3.89 -2.81 -19.54
N LEU A 208 -3.41 -2.11 -18.53
CA LEU A 208 -2.57 -2.64 -17.46
C LEU A 208 -3.33 -2.69 -16.13
N ASN A 209 -3.17 -3.80 -15.41
CA ASN A 209 -3.49 -3.89 -13.98
C ASN A 209 -2.26 -4.37 -13.20
N VAL A 210 -2.03 -3.80 -12.01
CA VAL A 210 -0.91 -4.18 -11.13
C VAL A 210 -1.41 -4.49 -9.73
N GLY A 211 -1.09 -5.68 -9.23
CA GLY A 211 -1.44 -6.11 -7.86
C GLY A 211 -1.60 -7.62 -7.73
N THR A 212 -1.62 -8.12 -6.49
CA THR A 212 -1.90 -9.54 -6.25
C THR A 212 -3.27 -9.92 -6.83
N ILE A 213 -3.34 -11.04 -7.55
CA ILE A 213 -4.58 -11.51 -8.19
C ILE A 213 -5.44 -12.19 -7.13
N GLU A 214 -6.31 -11.43 -6.50
CA GLU A 214 -7.22 -11.87 -5.44
C GLU A 214 -8.62 -11.31 -5.66
N GLU A 215 -9.64 -11.92 -5.06
CA GLU A 215 -11.05 -11.63 -5.32
C GLU A 215 -11.38 -10.14 -5.11
N ARG A 216 -10.90 -9.54 -4.05
CA ARG A 216 -11.08 -8.12 -3.73
C ARG A 216 -10.53 -7.19 -4.83
N LYS A 217 -9.44 -7.58 -5.50
CA LYS A 217 -8.85 -6.82 -6.63
C LYS A 217 -9.68 -6.88 -7.90
N ASN A 218 -10.66 -7.79 -7.93
CA ASN A 218 -11.75 -7.83 -8.93
C ASN A 218 -11.29 -7.85 -10.40
N ILE A 219 -10.20 -8.56 -10.69
CA ILE A 219 -9.67 -8.69 -12.06
C ILE A 219 -10.71 -9.31 -13.00
N GLY A 220 -11.62 -10.13 -12.47
CA GLY A 220 -12.75 -10.68 -13.21
C GLY A 220 -13.62 -9.62 -13.89
N LEU A 221 -13.79 -8.43 -13.29
CA LEU A 221 -14.52 -7.32 -13.91
C LEU A 221 -13.82 -6.85 -15.20
N ALA A 222 -12.49 -6.70 -15.17
CA ALA A 222 -11.71 -6.30 -16.35
C ALA A 222 -11.76 -7.38 -17.45
N VAL A 223 -11.72 -8.68 -17.08
CA VAL A 223 -11.89 -9.79 -18.02
C VAL A 223 -13.27 -9.78 -18.65
N ASN A 224 -14.34 -9.54 -17.88
CA ASN A 224 -15.70 -9.41 -18.41
C ASN A 224 -15.91 -8.18 -19.30
N ALA A 225 -15.07 -7.17 -19.19
CA ALA A 225 -15.08 -5.99 -20.05
C ALA A 225 -14.36 -6.23 -21.41
N LEU A 226 -13.40 -7.17 -21.49
CA LEU A 226 -12.58 -7.44 -22.70
C LEU A 226 -13.39 -7.69 -23.97
N PRO A 227 -14.50 -8.51 -23.99
CA PRO A 227 -15.28 -8.73 -25.20
C PRO A 227 -15.91 -7.46 -25.77
N LYS A 228 -16.00 -6.41 -24.98
CA LYS A 228 -16.61 -5.12 -25.37
C LYS A 228 -15.58 -4.07 -25.82
N LEU A 229 -14.29 -4.39 -25.71
CA LEU A 229 -13.16 -3.56 -26.17
C LEU A 229 -12.77 -3.96 -27.62
N PRO A 230 -12.08 -3.06 -28.36
CA PRO A 230 -11.49 -3.43 -29.64
C PRO A 230 -10.68 -4.74 -29.55
N GLU A 231 -10.71 -5.54 -30.61
CA GLU A 231 -10.12 -6.90 -30.59
C GLU A 231 -8.60 -6.90 -30.38
N ASP A 232 -7.92 -5.83 -30.79
CA ASP A 232 -6.50 -5.62 -30.64
C ASP A 232 -6.07 -5.11 -29.23
N ILE A 233 -7.03 -4.84 -28.35
CA ILE A 233 -6.74 -4.43 -26.96
C ILE A 233 -6.67 -5.68 -26.08
N HIS A 234 -5.52 -5.88 -25.44
CA HIS A 234 -5.26 -6.95 -24.50
C HIS A 234 -5.31 -6.47 -23.05
N LEU A 235 -5.45 -7.36 -22.08
CA LEU A 235 -5.32 -7.10 -20.66
C LEU A 235 -4.02 -7.73 -20.15
N VAL A 236 -3.09 -6.90 -19.65
CA VAL A 236 -1.87 -7.33 -18.98
C VAL A 236 -2.06 -7.14 -17.48
N VAL A 237 -1.92 -8.21 -16.72
CA VAL A 237 -2.01 -8.23 -15.25
C VAL A 237 -0.65 -8.57 -14.69
N VAL A 238 -0.05 -7.65 -13.95
CA VAL A 238 1.23 -7.87 -13.27
C VAL A 238 0.98 -8.12 -11.79
N GLY A 239 1.28 -9.33 -11.32
CA GLY A 239 1.07 -9.63 -9.92
C GLY A 239 1.27 -11.09 -9.53
N ARG A 240 1.24 -11.31 -8.23
CA ARG A 240 1.34 -12.67 -7.69
C ARG A 240 0.06 -13.45 -7.95
N ARG A 241 0.19 -14.64 -8.51
CA ARG A 241 -0.91 -15.59 -8.71
C ARG A 241 -1.42 -16.14 -7.37
N THR A 242 -2.71 -16.38 -7.29
CA THR A 242 -3.39 -17.03 -6.15
C THR A 242 -4.38 -18.07 -6.69
N LYS A 243 -5.12 -18.76 -5.82
CA LYS A 243 -6.21 -19.67 -6.24
C LYS A 243 -7.29 -18.95 -7.07
N TYR A 244 -7.54 -17.67 -6.81
CA TYR A 244 -8.50 -16.87 -7.59
C TYR A 244 -8.07 -16.70 -9.05
N THR A 245 -6.77 -16.78 -9.36
CA THR A 245 -6.27 -16.69 -10.75
C THR A 245 -6.89 -17.72 -11.67
N GLU A 246 -7.11 -18.96 -11.20
CA GLU A 246 -7.75 -20.02 -11.97
C GLU A 246 -9.18 -19.65 -12.38
N SER A 247 -9.93 -18.99 -11.49
CA SER A 247 -11.27 -18.48 -11.78
C SER A 247 -11.24 -17.38 -12.85
N VAL A 248 -10.25 -16.49 -12.80
CA VAL A 248 -10.07 -15.42 -13.80
C VAL A 248 -9.76 -16.02 -15.17
N GLU A 249 -8.84 -16.98 -15.26
CA GLU A 249 -8.47 -17.67 -16.50
C GLU A 249 -9.64 -18.50 -17.07
N LYS A 250 -10.40 -19.17 -16.20
CA LYS A 250 -11.61 -19.90 -16.61
C LYS A 250 -12.66 -18.96 -17.19
N THR A 251 -12.84 -17.77 -16.59
CA THR A 251 -13.75 -16.75 -17.10
C THR A 251 -13.30 -16.26 -18.48
N ALA A 252 -12.01 -15.98 -18.67
CA ALA A 252 -11.45 -15.56 -19.95
C ALA A 252 -11.69 -16.62 -21.06
N LYS A 253 -11.47 -17.91 -20.74
CA LYS A 253 -11.77 -19.02 -21.66
C LYS A 253 -13.25 -19.08 -22.03
N LYS A 254 -14.14 -18.97 -21.04
CA LYS A 254 -15.60 -18.99 -21.27
C LYS A 254 -16.07 -17.84 -22.17
N LEU A 255 -15.42 -16.69 -22.08
CA LEU A 255 -15.74 -15.50 -22.88
C LEU A 255 -15.03 -15.46 -24.25
N GLY A 256 -14.17 -16.45 -24.57
CA GLY A 256 -13.41 -16.49 -25.82
C GLY A 256 -12.33 -15.43 -25.94
N VAL A 257 -11.79 -14.93 -24.80
CA VAL A 257 -10.77 -13.87 -24.75
C VAL A 257 -9.49 -14.32 -24.03
N ALA A 258 -9.26 -15.63 -23.92
CA ALA A 258 -8.10 -16.17 -23.20
C ALA A 258 -6.76 -15.76 -23.82
N ASP A 259 -6.69 -15.63 -25.12
CA ASP A 259 -5.54 -15.14 -25.90
C ASP A 259 -5.23 -13.65 -25.68
N ARG A 260 -6.21 -12.90 -25.17
CA ARG A 260 -6.10 -11.47 -24.86
C ARG A 260 -5.78 -11.20 -23.38
N LEU A 261 -5.68 -12.25 -22.53
CA LEU A 261 -5.33 -12.12 -21.11
C LEU A 261 -3.88 -12.57 -20.86
N HIS A 262 -3.02 -11.67 -20.43
CA HIS A 262 -1.62 -11.92 -20.11
C HIS A 262 -1.36 -11.72 -18.63
N ILE A 263 -0.91 -12.77 -17.91
CA ILE A 263 -0.62 -12.72 -16.47
C ILE A 263 0.88 -12.89 -16.25
N LEU A 264 1.51 -11.84 -15.74
CA LEU A 264 2.94 -11.77 -15.48
C LEU A 264 3.20 -11.80 -13.97
N SER A 265 4.16 -12.62 -13.54
CA SER A 265 4.57 -12.73 -12.14
C SER A 265 6.09 -12.69 -12.03
N GLY A 266 6.61 -12.21 -10.89
CA GLY A 266 8.06 -12.13 -10.69
C GLY A 266 8.75 -11.01 -11.49
N ILE A 267 7.98 -9.99 -11.88
CA ILE A 267 8.48 -8.82 -12.62
C ILE A 267 9.29 -7.94 -11.67
N ASP A 268 10.49 -7.55 -12.09
CA ASP A 268 11.32 -6.61 -11.35
C ASP A 268 10.85 -5.15 -11.52
N ASP A 269 11.47 -4.26 -10.77
CA ASP A 269 11.08 -2.86 -10.69
C ASP A 269 11.31 -2.08 -12.00
N ASN A 270 12.36 -2.41 -12.76
CA ASN A 270 12.67 -1.77 -14.05
C ASN A 270 11.68 -2.21 -15.12
N ASP A 271 11.42 -3.51 -15.18
CA ASP A 271 10.42 -4.07 -16.08
C ASP A 271 9.03 -3.53 -15.78
N LEU A 272 8.65 -3.43 -14.51
CA LEU A 272 7.37 -2.86 -14.11
C LEU A 272 7.25 -1.41 -14.61
N GLN A 273 8.30 -0.61 -14.49
CA GLN A 273 8.31 0.76 -15.00
C GLN A 273 8.13 0.80 -16.53
N ALA A 274 8.81 -0.11 -17.28
CA ALA A 274 8.66 -0.21 -18.73
C ALA A 274 7.22 -0.63 -19.11
N ILE A 275 6.62 -1.58 -18.40
CA ILE A 275 5.24 -2.03 -18.63
C ILE A 275 4.25 -0.87 -18.44
N TYR A 276 4.40 -0.06 -17.39
CA TYR A 276 3.59 1.14 -17.21
C TYR A 276 3.75 2.10 -18.40
N GLN A 277 4.97 2.32 -18.91
CA GLN A 277 5.20 3.25 -20.04
C GLN A 277 4.67 2.73 -21.38
N LEU A 278 4.53 1.41 -21.54
CA LEU A 278 4.00 0.77 -22.74
C LEU A 278 2.47 0.73 -22.80
N ALA A 279 1.82 0.67 -21.66
CA ALA A 279 0.36 0.53 -21.57
C ALA A 279 -0.38 1.73 -22.16
N GLU A 280 -1.64 1.51 -22.56
CA GLU A 280 -2.51 2.60 -22.99
C GLU A 280 -3.30 3.20 -21.83
N THR A 281 -3.74 2.38 -20.90
CA THR A 281 -4.61 2.74 -19.78
C THR A 281 -4.28 1.87 -18.59
N PHE A 282 -4.37 2.43 -17.41
CA PHE A 282 -4.32 1.67 -16.18
C PHE A 282 -5.73 1.39 -15.66
N VAL A 283 -6.04 0.12 -15.40
CA VAL A 283 -7.35 -0.32 -14.90
C VAL A 283 -7.19 -0.89 -13.49
N TYR A 284 -7.89 -0.30 -12.52
CA TYR A 284 -7.81 -0.74 -11.13
C TYR A 284 -9.20 -1.02 -10.56
N PRO A 285 -9.77 -2.21 -10.88
CA PRO A 285 -11.16 -2.54 -10.60
C PRO A 285 -11.42 -3.01 -9.17
N SER A 286 -10.50 -2.75 -8.26
CA SER A 286 -10.59 -3.16 -6.85
C SER A 286 -11.88 -2.70 -6.20
N ARG A 287 -12.50 -3.59 -5.43
CA ARG A 287 -13.71 -3.27 -4.67
C ARG A 287 -13.44 -2.39 -3.47
N TYR A 288 -12.31 -2.62 -2.79
CA TYR A 288 -11.90 -1.82 -1.64
C TYR A 288 -10.39 -1.83 -1.44
N GLU A 289 -9.82 -0.66 -1.09
CA GLU A 289 -8.40 -0.47 -0.84
C GLU A 289 -8.18 0.47 0.35
N GLY A 290 -6.99 0.42 0.92
CA GLY A 290 -6.55 1.40 1.94
C GLY A 290 -6.10 2.71 1.33
N PHE A 291 -5.47 2.68 0.11
CA PHE A 291 -5.06 3.91 -0.60
C PHE A 291 -5.10 3.74 -2.13
N GLY A 292 -4.14 3.08 -2.74
CA GLY A 292 -4.12 2.94 -4.22
C GLY A 292 -2.81 3.43 -4.85
N ILE A 293 -1.67 3.09 -4.24
CA ILE A 293 -0.34 3.42 -4.78
C ILE A 293 -0.21 3.09 -6.28
N PRO A 294 -0.68 1.92 -6.80
CA PRO A 294 -0.59 1.64 -8.23
C PRO A 294 -1.29 2.65 -9.15
N ILE A 295 -2.33 3.33 -8.66
CA ILE A 295 -2.98 4.42 -9.40
C ILE A 295 -2.01 5.61 -9.53
N ILE A 296 -1.31 5.97 -8.46
CA ILE A 296 -0.35 7.07 -8.46
C ILE A 296 0.83 6.74 -9.37
N GLU A 297 1.35 5.50 -9.31
CA GLU A 297 2.40 4.99 -10.21
C GLU A 297 2.00 5.10 -11.68
N ALA A 298 0.77 4.70 -12.01
CA ALA A 298 0.23 4.80 -13.37
C ALA A 298 0.17 6.25 -13.85
N ILE A 299 -0.38 7.16 -13.04
CA ILE A 299 -0.50 8.58 -13.38
C ILE A 299 0.89 9.22 -13.56
N GLN A 300 1.84 8.93 -12.67
CA GLN A 300 3.22 9.41 -12.78
C GLN A 300 3.88 8.90 -14.06
N SER A 301 3.62 7.64 -14.45
CA SER A 301 4.10 7.06 -15.72
C SER A 301 3.41 7.65 -16.96
N GLY A 302 2.36 8.48 -16.77
CA GLY A 302 1.63 9.14 -17.87
C GLY A 302 0.47 8.34 -18.41
N LEU A 303 -0.09 7.44 -17.61
CA LEU A 303 -1.30 6.72 -17.98
C LEU A 303 -2.56 7.42 -17.44
N PRO A 304 -3.62 7.46 -18.21
CA PRO A 304 -4.94 7.71 -17.69
C PRO A 304 -5.40 6.48 -16.87
N VAL A 305 -6.26 6.72 -15.90
CA VAL A 305 -6.72 5.69 -14.97
C VAL A 305 -8.22 5.48 -15.07
N VAL A 306 -8.64 4.22 -15.06
CA VAL A 306 -10.02 3.79 -14.84
C VAL A 306 -10.03 2.92 -13.58
N ALA A 307 -10.80 3.30 -12.56
CA ALA A 307 -10.89 2.60 -11.29
C ALA A 307 -12.36 2.38 -10.87
N CYS A 308 -12.57 1.66 -9.78
CA CYS A 308 -13.91 1.52 -9.21
C CYS A 308 -14.19 2.57 -8.13
N THR A 309 -15.47 2.90 -7.93
CA THR A 309 -15.97 3.75 -6.85
C THR A 309 -16.05 3.01 -5.52
N GLY A 310 -16.27 3.76 -4.43
CA GLY A 310 -16.66 3.21 -3.13
C GLY A 310 -15.53 2.94 -2.15
N SER A 311 -14.30 3.40 -2.46
CA SER A 311 -13.16 3.32 -1.53
C SER A 311 -12.27 4.55 -1.61
N CYS A 312 -10.98 4.41 -1.34
CA CYS A 312 -10.00 5.49 -1.44
C CYS A 312 -9.48 5.75 -2.87
N LEU A 313 -10.00 5.07 -3.88
CA LEU A 313 -9.43 5.12 -5.23
C LEU A 313 -9.65 6.49 -5.90
N GLU A 314 -10.79 7.16 -5.60
CA GLU A 314 -11.05 8.53 -6.03
C GLU A 314 -10.06 9.53 -5.40
N GLU A 315 -9.69 9.27 -4.15
CA GLU A 315 -8.69 10.07 -3.42
C GLU A 315 -7.28 9.90 -4.00
N ALA A 316 -6.93 8.69 -4.45
CA ALA A 316 -5.64 8.41 -5.07
C ALA A 316 -5.55 8.93 -6.51
N GLY A 317 -6.61 8.76 -7.30
CA GLY A 317 -6.62 9.04 -8.75
C GLY A 317 -7.07 10.45 -9.11
N GLY A 318 -7.79 11.13 -8.22
CA GLY A 318 -8.30 12.50 -8.44
C GLY A 318 -9.43 12.61 -9.46
N PRO A 319 -9.89 13.84 -9.72
CA PRO A 319 -11.12 14.09 -10.49
C PRO A 319 -10.99 13.79 -11.99
N ASP A 320 -9.77 13.70 -12.52
CA ASP A 320 -9.54 13.45 -13.94
C ASP A 320 -9.39 11.96 -14.29
N SER A 321 -9.38 11.07 -13.29
CA SER A 321 -9.54 9.62 -13.48
C SER A 321 -11.01 9.27 -13.70
N LEU A 322 -11.29 8.13 -14.33
CA LEU A 322 -12.66 7.66 -14.52
C LEU A 322 -13.02 6.60 -13.48
N TYR A 323 -14.22 6.69 -12.95
CA TYR A 323 -14.69 5.77 -11.90
C TYR A 323 -16.00 5.12 -12.29
N VAL A 324 -16.09 3.81 -12.03
CA VAL A 324 -17.25 2.99 -12.39
C VAL A 324 -17.66 2.08 -11.23
N SER A 325 -18.86 1.55 -11.28
CA SER A 325 -19.30 0.52 -10.33
C SER A 325 -18.41 -0.73 -10.42
N PRO A 326 -18.02 -1.35 -9.30
CA PRO A 326 -17.26 -2.60 -9.28
C PRO A 326 -18.02 -3.83 -9.80
N ASP A 327 -19.28 -3.66 -10.18
CA ASP A 327 -20.15 -4.74 -10.67
C ASP A 327 -20.61 -4.53 -12.13
N ASP A 328 -20.14 -3.46 -12.80
CA ASP A 328 -20.57 -3.12 -14.16
C ASP A 328 -19.43 -3.21 -15.20
N PRO A 329 -19.27 -4.35 -15.89
CA PRO A 329 -18.25 -4.50 -16.92
C PRO A 329 -18.55 -3.70 -18.20
N VAL A 330 -19.79 -3.27 -18.43
CA VAL A 330 -20.16 -2.46 -19.59
C VAL A 330 -19.68 -1.02 -19.38
N MET A 331 -19.96 -0.46 -18.21
CA MET A 331 -19.44 0.86 -17.83
C MET A 331 -17.90 0.87 -17.80
N LEU A 332 -17.27 -0.21 -17.27
CA LEU A 332 -15.83 -0.34 -17.29
C LEU A 332 -15.25 -0.29 -18.71
N ALA A 333 -15.83 -1.07 -19.63
CA ALA A 333 -15.39 -1.06 -21.02
C ALA A 333 -15.59 0.32 -21.68
N GLY A 334 -16.70 1.00 -21.41
CA GLY A 334 -17.00 2.36 -21.88
C GLY A 334 -15.95 3.38 -21.38
N ALA A 335 -15.60 3.31 -20.10
CA ALA A 335 -14.58 4.18 -19.49
C ALA A 335 -13.18 3.89 -20.07
N ILE A 336 -12.83 2.61 -20.26
CA ILE A 336 -11.55 2.23 -20.89
C ILE A 336 -11.45 2.83 -22.29
N LYS A 337 -12.48 2.72 -23.13
CA LYS A 337 -12.50 3.30 -24.49
C LYS A 337 -12.21 4.80 -24.50
N GLN A 338 -12.71 5.55 -23.50
CA GLN A 338 -12.47 6.98 -23.34
C GLN A 338 -11.02 7.33 -22.93
N THR A 339 -10.20 6.33 -22.62
CA THR A 339 -8.82 6.50 -22.16
C THR A 339 -7.77 5.85 -23.07
N LEU A 340 -8.18 5.17 -24.14
CA LEU A 340 -7.26 4.60 -25.13
C LEU A 340 -6.49 5.70 -25.89
N LYS A 341 -5.42 5.32 -26.59
CA LYS A 341 -4.53 6.27 -27.29
C LYS A 341 -5.26 7.19 -28.24
N ASP A 342 -6.30 6.70 -28.92
CA ASP A 342 -7.05 7.42 -29.93
C ASP A 342 -8.22 8.26 -29.36
N ALA A 343 -8.41 8.27 -28.03
CA ALA A 343 -9.50 8.96 -27.38
C ALA A 343 -9.24 10.48 -27.29
N GLY A 344 -10.29 11.27 -27.58
CA GLY A 344 -10.26 12.72 -27.42
C GLY A 344 -10.06 13.12 -25.93
N GLY A 345 -9.35 14.25 -25.69
CA GLY A 345 -9.11 14.77 -24.33
C GLY A 345 -8.10 13.98 -23.49
N ARG A 346 -7.49 12.90 -24.04
CA ARG A 346 -6.55 12.05 -23.32
C ARG A 346 -5.32 12.82 -22.78
N LYS A 347 -4.74 13.72 -23.59
CA LYS A 347 -3.55 14.50 -23.21
C LYS A 347 -3.83 15.43 -22.04
N GLU A 348 -4.95 16.12 -22.08
CA GLU A 348 -5.43 17.02 -21.03
C GLU A 348 -5.67 16.26 -19.74
N ARG A 349 -6.35 15.12 -19.82
CA ARG A 349 -6.59 14.20 -18.67
C ARG A 349 -5.28 13.78 -18.00
N ILE A 350 -4.30 13.31 -18.77
CA ILE A 350 -2.98 12.91 -18.25
C ILE A 350 -2.28 14.10 -17.58
N LYS A 351 -2.32 15.28 -18.20
CA LYS A 351 -1.70 16.48 -17.65
C LYS A 351 -2.32 16.86 -16.30
N SER A 352 -3.64 16.94 -16.23
CA SER A 352 -4.36 17.27 -14.99
C SER A 352 -4.15 16.23 -13.89
N SER A 353 -4.26 14.93 -14.22
CA SER A 353 -4.00 13.85 -13.25
C SER A 353 -2.58 13.90 -12.69
N ARG A 354 -1.57 14.18 -13.52
CA ARG A 354 -0.18 14.37 -13.07
C ARG A 354 -0.03 15.55 -12.11
N MET A 355 -0.73 16.66 -12.37
CA MET A 355 -0.74 17.80 -11.44
C MET A 355 -1.38 17.42 -10.10
N TYR A 356 -2.46 16.64 -10.12
CA TYR A 356 -3.14 16.19 -8.93
C TYR A 356 -2.25 15.31 -8.04
N VAL A 357 -1.55 14.31 -8.60
CA VAL A 357 -0.75 13.36 -7.82
C VAL A 357 0.55 13.95 -7.27
N LYS A 358 0.96 15.14 -7.68
CA LYS A 358 2.12 15.85 -7.08
C LYS A 358 2.01 16.01 -5.56
N ARG A 359 0.78 16.07 -5.02
CA ARG A 359 0.53 16.09 -3.57
C ARG A 359 1.03 14.86 -2.82
N PHE A 360 1.26 13.76 -3.53
CA PHE A 360 1.78 12.51 -2.98
C PHE A 360 3.29 12.33 -3.24
N GLU A 361 3.91 13.28 -3.96
CA GLU A 361 5.33 13.26 -4.25
C GLU A 361 6.15 13.59 -3.01
N ASN A 362 7.33 13.05 -2.98
CA ASN A 362 8.25 12.90 -1.86
C ASN A 362 8.48 14.13 -0.98
N ASN A 363 8.87 13.85 0.22
CA ASN A 363 9.42 14.58 1.36
C ASN A 363 8.42 14.99 2.45
N ASP A 364 7.11 14.87 2.21
CA ASP A 364 6.15 15.34 3.20
C ASP A 364 5.75 14.25 4.21
N THR A 365 5.79 12.95 3.82
CA THR A 365 5.34 11.84 4.70
C THR A 365 6.13 11.78 6.00
N ALA A 366 7.46 11.76 5.95
CA ALA A 366 8.30 11.71 7.15
C ALA A 366 8.16 12.97 8.00
N LYS A 367 8.12 14.16 7.38
CA LYS A 367 7.90 15.42 8.09
C LYS A 367 6.55 15.42 8.82
N ARG A 368 5.46 15.00 8.17
CA ARG A 368 4.13 14.93 8.77
C ARG A 368 4.06 13.91 9.91
N VAL A 369 4.79 12.79 9.79
CA VAL A 369 4.93 11.81 10.89
C VAL A 369 5.71 12.41 12.06
N ILE A 370 6.79 13.16 11.80
CA ILE A 370 7.53 13.90 12.84
C ILE A 370 6.62 14.93 13.53
N ASP A 371 5.77 15.62 12.78
CA ASP A 371 4.82 16.57 13.36
C ASP A 371 3.76 15.88 14.22
N SER A 372 3.33 14.65 13.87
CA SER A 372 2.48 13.81 14.75
C SER A 372 3.20 13.46 16.06
N TYR A 373 4.51 13.17 16.03
CA TYR A 373 5.28 12.93 17.25
C TYR A 373 5.37 14.18 18.14
N LYS A 374 5.55 15.36 17.54
CA LYS A 374 5.58 16.63 18.31
C LYS A 374 4.26 16.91 19.02
N LYS A 375 3.12 16.61 18.37
CA LYS A 375 1.79 16.81 18.96
C LYS A 375 1.58 16.02 20.24
N ILE A 376 2.12 14.81 20.35
CA ILE A 376 1.98 13.98 21.55
C ILE A 376 3.01 14.30 22.64
N LYS A 377 4.13 14.96 22.30
CA LYS A 377 5.12 15.44 23.28
C LYS A 377 4.72 16.76 23.93
N GLY A 378 4.02 17.65 23.21
CA GLY A 378 3.65 18.98 23.69
C GLY A 378 2.42 19.02 24.60
N ASN A 379 1.73 17.89 24.80
CA ASN A 379 0.52 17.75 25.63
C ASN A 379 0.81 17.08 27.00
N GLY A 380 2.04 17.17 27.49
CA GLY A 380 2.47 16.66 28.78
C GLY A 380 2.95 17.75 29.72
#